data_30e60003a1187c2a1f5b9bac4d1f6425
#
_entry.id   30e60003a1187c2a1f5b9bac4d1f6425
#
_cell.length_a   1.000
_cell.length_b   1.000
_cell.length_c   1.000
_cell.angle_alpha   90.00
_cell.angle_beta   90.00
_cell.angle_gamma   90.00
#
_symmetry.space_group_name_H-M   'P 1'
#
loop_
_entity.id
_entity.type
_entity.pdbx_description
1 polymer ?
#
loop_
_entity_poly.entity_id
_entity_poly.type
_entity_poly.pdbx_seq_one_letter_code
_entity_poly.pdbx_strand_id
1 'polypeptide(L)'
;EIPLRLVGSEMCIRDRYRRIGGLIAIIPKDWKYLRGDIYYADMEPHIGSEQGGTRPVVVLQNDVGNRYAPTLIVATVTSRTEKKKYQPTHVLIAHNTAFEKPSVVQLEQIFTIDKSRIQRFLGQTTRHEMRRIEEALMNSLEINEWDRRNADE
;
A
#
# COMPACT_ATOMS: atom_id res chain seq x y z
N GLU A 1 -16.63 -22.01 19.64
CA GLU A 1 -15.43 -21.32 20.15
C GLU A 1 -14.36 -21.35 19.08
N ILE A 2 -14.19 -20.22 18.40
CA ILE A 2 -13.02 -20.03 17.50
C ILE A 2 -11.82 -19.95 18.45
N PRO A 3 -10.85 -20.84 18.33
CA PRO A 3 -9.71 -20.78 19.23
C PRO A 3 -8.99 -19.46 19.04
N LEU A 4 -9.04 -18.62 20.05
CA LEU A 4 -8.28 -17.36 20.19
C LEU A 4 -6.79 -17.51 19.83
N ARG A 5 -6.28 -18.73 19.79
CA ARG A 5 -4.92 -19.07 19.37
C ARG A 5 -4.64 -18.84 17.89
N LEU A 6 -5.60 -18.99 16.99
CA LEU A 6 -5.38 -18.77 15.54
C LEU A 6 -5.36 -17.28 15.19
N VAL A 7 -6.22 -16.49 15.81
CA VAL A 7 -6.22 -15.02 15.65
C VAL A 7 -4.97 -14.42 16.29
N GLY A 8 -4.55 -14.93 17.44
CA GLY A 8 -3.33 -14.51 18.13
C GLY A 8 -2.04 -14.87 17.40
N SER A 9 -1.98 -15.99 16.68
CA SER A 9 -0.78 -16.41 15.98
C SER A 9 -0.54 -15.61 14.70
N GLU A 10 -1.57 -15.29 13.94
CA GLU A 10 -1.43 -14.44 12.74
C GLU A 10 -1.08 -12.99 13.10
N MET A 11 -1.70 -12.43 14.12
CA MET A 11 -1.32 -11.12 14.67
C MET A 11 0.09 -11.12 15.26
N CYS A 12 0.51 -12.20 15.96
CA CYS A 12 1.86 -12.33 16.50
C CYS A 12 2.94 -12.38 15.42
N ILE A 13 2.71 -13.01 14.27
CA ILE A 13 3.67 -13.02 13.17
C ILE A 13 3.82 -11.62 12.60
N ARG A 14 2.72 -10.92 12.33
CA ARG A 14 2.73 -9.56 11.81
C ARG A 14 3.32 -8.56 12.83
N ASP A 15 2.97 -8.68 14.10
CA ASP A 15 3.52 -7.86 15.19
C ASP A 15 5.00 -8.15 15.46
N ARG A 16 5.43 -9.40 15.32
CA ARG A 16 6.85 -9.76 15.44
C ARG A 16 7.67 -9.09 14.36
N TYR A 17 7.20 -9.05 13.12
CA TYR A 17 7.85 -8.32 12.03
C TYR A 17 7.88 -6.81 12.26
N ARG A 18 6.84 -6.28 12.90
CA ARG A 18 6.77 -4.87 13.30
C ARG A 18 7.79 -4.50 14.38
N ARG A 19 8.05 -5.42 15.32
CA ARG A 19 9.00 -5.21 16.44
C ARG A 19 10.46 -5.41 16.05
N ILE A 20 10.76 -6.20 15.04
CA ILE A 20 12.14 -6.46 14.58
C ILE A 20 12.68 -5.29 13.73
N GLY A 21 12.09 -4.14 13.83
CA GLY A 21 12.48 -2.85 13.26
C GLY A 21 13.77 -2.84 12.42
N GLY A 22 13.66 -3.19 11.13
CA GLY A 22 14.76 -2.96 10.19
C GLY A 22 15.73 -4.12 9.93
N LEU A 23 15.67 -5.24 10.63
CA LEU A 23 16.38 -6.45 10.22
C LEU A 23 15.66 -7.07 9.02
N ILE A 24 16.42 -7.48 8.03
CA ILE A 24 15.95 -8.10 6.77
C ILE A 24 14.97 -9.22 7.08
N ALA A 25 13.71 -8.88 7.17
CA ALA A 25 12.66 -9.86 7.36
C ALA A 25 12.29 -10.43 6.00
N ILE A 26 12.78 -11.63 5.72
CA ILE A 26 12.30 -12.42 4.58
C ILE A 26 10.80 -12.63 4.79
N ILE A 27 9.98 -12.15 3.85
CA ILE A 27 8.54 -12.40 3.89
C ILE A 27 8.30 -13.91 3.81
N PRO A 28 7.63 -14.54 4.80
CA PRO A 28 7.33 -15.96 4.77
C PRO A 28 6.47 -16.35 3.56
N LYS A 29 6.58 -17.58 3.10
CA LYS A 29 5.80 -18.09 1.96
C LYS A 29 4.29 -18.10 2.20
N ASP A 30 3.86 -18.23 3.44
CA ASP A 30 2.47 -18.23 3.90
C ASP A 30 1.99 -16.84 4.35
N TRP A 31 2.76 -15.79 4.05
CA TRP A 31 2.39 -14.43 4.39
C TRP A 31 1.12 -13.98 3.68
N LYS A 32 0.18 -13.42 4.44
CA LYS A 32 -1.05 -12.86 3.91
C LYS A 32 -0.88 -11.36 3.65
N TYR A 33 -0.90 -10.99 2.39
CA TYR A 33 -0.96 -9.59 1.97
C TYR A 33 -2.37 -9.07 2.17
N LEU A 34 -2.51 -7.90 2.76
CA LEU A 34 -3.81 -7.26 2.98
C LEU A 34 -3.85 -5.87 2.33
N ARG A 35 -5.04 -5.47 1.89
CA ARG A 35 -5.30 -4.13 1.40
C ARG A 35 -4.96 -3.10 2.49
N GLY A 36 -4.23 -2.06 2.13
CA GLY A 36 -3.73 -1.05 3.06
C GLY A 36 -2.41 -1.39 3.74
N ASP A 37 -1.86 -2.57 3.50
CA ASP A 37 -0.49 -2.90 3.94
C ASP A 37 0.52 -1.99 3.25
N ILE A 38 1.58 -1.69 3.97
CA ILE A 38 2.72 -0.90 3.49
C ILE A 38 3.96 -1.80 3.47
N TYR A 39 4.59 -1.87 2.31
CA TYR A 39 5.80 -2.67 2.08
C TYR A 39 6.92 -1.84 1.48
N TYR A 40 8.15 -2.25 1.71
CA TYR A 40 9.28 -1.89 0.85
C TYR A 40 9.27 -2.81 -0.36
N ALA A 41 9.34 -2.24 -1.56
CA ALA A 41 9.34 -2.98 -2.82
C ALA A 41 10.42 -2.46 -3.76
N ASP A 42 10.97 -3.36 -4.55
CA ASP A 42 11.85 -3.04 -5.67
C ASP A 42 11.01 -2.68 -6.90
N MET A 43 11.06 -1.42 -7.31
CA MET A 43 10.32 -0.89 -8.44
C MET A 43 11.15 -0.82 -9.72
N GLU A 44 12.36 -1.40 -9.73
CA GLU A 44 13.18 -1.47 -10.94
C GLU A 44 12.80 -2.67 -11.85
N PRO A 45 12.94 -2.55 -13.17
CA PRO A 45 13.34 -1.35 -13.92
C PRO A 45 12.19 -0.35 -14.08
N HIS A 46 12.52 0.94 -14.07
CA HIS A 46 11.56 2.01 -14.38
C HIS A 46 11.93 2.72 -15.67
N ILE A 47 10.96 3.41 -16.29
CA ILE A 47 11.16 4.16 -17.51
C ILE A 47 10.75 5.62 -17.31
N GLY A 48 11.63 6.55 -17.62
CA GLY A 48 11.34 7.98 -17.58
C GLY A 48 10.88 8.49 -16.22
N SER A 49 9.66 9.00 -16.16
CA SER A 49 9.07 9.58 -14.95
C SER A 49 8.36 8.58 -14.03
N GLU A 50 8.39 7.30 -14.35
CA GLU A 50 7.90 6.27 -13.42
C GLU A 50 8.69 6.29 -12.11
N GLN A 51 8.04 5.96 -11.02
CA GLN A 51 8.72 5.84 -9.74
C GLN A 51 9.54 4.55 -9.69
N GLY A 52 10.86 4.70 -9.68
CA GLY A 52 11.82 3.60 -9.62
C GLY A 52 12.50 3.46 -8.25
N GLY A 53 13.48 2.57 -8.19
CA GLY A 53 14.24 2.26 -6.99
C GLY A 53 13.46 1.44 -5.98
N THR A 54 14.09 1.16 -4.85
CA THR A 54 13.44 0.53 -3.70
C THR A 54 12.75 1.60 -2.87
N ARG A 55 11.44 1.47 -2.69
CA ARG A 55 10.63 2.46 -1.97
C ARG A 55 9.40 1.86 -1.31
N PRO A 56 8.78 2.57 -0.36
CA PRO A 56 7.52 2.16 0.20
C PRO A 56 6.41 2.16 -0.85
N VAL A 57 5.53 1.16 -0.75
CA VAL A 57 4.30 1.05 -1.54
C VAL A 57 3.14 0.72 -0.62
N VAL A 58 1.94 1.18 -0.98
CA VAL A 58 0.69 0.84 -0.31
C VAL A 58 -0.11 -0.11 -1.18
N VAL A 59 -0.59 -1.21 -0.61
CA VAL A 59 -1.42 -2.18 -1.33
C VAL A 59 -2.83 -1.63 -1.50
N LEU A 60 -3.27 -1.49 -2.74
CA LEU A 60 -4.60 -1.04 -3.13
C LEU A 60 -5.53 -2.19 -3.49
N GLN A 61 -4.97 -3.30 -3.96
CA GLN A 61 -5.71 -4.46 -4.42
C GLN A 61 -6.59 -5.04 -3.31
N ASN A 62 -7.78 -5.53 -3.67
CA ASN A 62 -8.69 -6.20 -2.74
C ASN A 62 -8.10 -7.50 -2.18
N ASP A 63 -8.60 -7.93 -1.02
CA ASP A 63 -8.02 -9.07 -0.30
C ASP A 63 -8.21 -10.42 -0.98
N VAL A 64 -9.23 -10.57 -1.82
CA VAL A 64 -9.40 -11.76 -2.65
C VAL A 64 -8.28 -11.86 -3.68
N GLY A 65 -7.99 -10.78 -4.39
CA GLY A 65 -6.85 -10.69 -5.30
C GLY A 65 -5.52 -10.87 -4.58
N ASN A 66 -5.36 -10.26 -3.42
CA ASN A 66 -4.14 -10.40 -2.60
C ASN A 66 -3.86 -11.85 -2.19
N ARG A 67 -4.92 -12.62 -1.96
CA ARG A 67 -4.80 -14.02 -1.58
C ARG A 67 -4.43 -14.93 -2.76
N TYR A 68 -5.06 -14.75 -3.92
CA TYR A 68 -5.00 -15.71 -5.01
C TYR A 68 -4.10 -15.30 -6.19
N ALA A 69 -3.89 -14.01 -6.41
CA ALA A 69 -3.03 -13.56 -7.49
C ALA A 69 -1.53 -13.60 -7.11
N PRO A 70 -0.64 -13.86 -8.08
CA PRO A 70 0.81 -13.74 -7.85
C PRO A 70 1.29 -12.29 -7.81
N THR A 71 0.40 -11.34 -8.09
CA THR A 71 0.69 -9.90 -8.21
C THR A 71 -0.10 -9.08 -7.21
N LEU A 72 0.36 -7.85 -6.96
CA LEU A 72 -0.30 -6.83 -6.14
C LEU A 72 -0.47 -5.55 -6.95
N ILE A 73 -1.60 -4.88 -6.78
CA ILE A 73 -1.78 -3.52 -7.25
C ILE A 73 -1.40 -2.58 -6.11
N VAL A 74 -0.43 -1.70 -6.36
CA VAL A 74 0.14 -0.82 -5.35
C VAL A 74 0.22 0.62 -5.85
N ALA A 75 0.25 1.58 -4.91
CA ALA A 75 0.65 2.95 -5.15
C ALA A 75 2.01 3.21 -4.50
N THR A 76 2.86 3.95 -5.18
CA THR A 76 4.18 4.31 -4.66
C THR A 76 4.10 5.47 -3.67
N VAL A 77 5.06 5.50 -2.76
CA VAL A 77 5.19 6.51 -1.71
C VAL A 77 6.53 7.23 -1.83
N THR A 78 6.51 8.53 -1.63
CA THR A 78 7.71 9.37 -1.64
C THR A 78 7.80 10.20 -0.37
N SER A 79 9.03 10.38 0.14
CA SER A 79 9.29 11.32 1.24
C SER A 79 9.51 12.76 0.78
N ARG A 80 9.49 13.01 -0.53
CA ARG A 80 9.59 14.37 -1.09
C ARG A 80 8.23 15.07 -1.04
N THR A 81 7.89 15.62 0.11
CA THR A 81 6.55 16.15 0.39
C THR A 81 6.33 17.59 -0.09
N GLU A 82 7.37 18.40 -0.18
CA GLU A 82 7.30 19.87 -0.36
C GLU A 82 6.48 20.31 -1.58
N LYS A 83 6.66 19.64 -2.71
CA LYS A 83 5.98 20.00 -3.96
C LYS A 83 4.73 19.18 -4.27
N LYS A 84 4.44 18.17 -3.45
CA LYS A 84 3.48 17.11 -3.82
C LYS A 84 2.27 16.99 -2.91
N LYS A 85 2.32 17.51 -1.70
CA LYS A 85 1.30 17.30 -0.66
C LYS A 85 -0.09 17.88 -0.96
N TYR A 86 -0.21 18.81 -1.90
CA TYR A 86 -1.46 19.51 -2.19
C TYR A 86 -2.15 19.09 -3.49
N GLN A 87 -1.66 18.07 -4.17
CA GLN A 87 -2.31 17.58 -5.39
C GLN A 87 -3.50 16.68 -5.05
N PRO A 88 -4.60 16.72 -5.83
CA PRO A 88 -5.81 15.93 -5.55
C PRO A 88 -5.59 14.42 -5.69
N THR A 89 -4.52 13.99 -6.35
CA THR A 89 -4.10 12.59 -6.49
C THR A 89 -3.06 12.16 -5.45
N HIS A 90 -2.69 13.04 -4.53
CA HIS A 90 -1.69 12.80 -3.50
C HIS A 90 -2.30 12.80 -2.11
N VAL A 91 -1.82 11.90 -1.25
CA VAL A 91 -2.22 11.82 0.16
C VAL A 91 -1.00 11.95 1.05
N LEU A 92 -0.95 13.03 1.84
CA LEU A 92 0.07 13.20 2.86
C LEU A 92 -0.25 12.31 4.07
N ILE A 93 0.70 11.48 4.44
CA ILE A 93 0.69 10.69 5.67
C ILE A 93 1.78 11.23 6.60
N ALA A 94 1.37 11.96 7.63
CA ALA A 94 2.29 12.68 8.51
C ALA A 94 2.73 11.87 9.74
N HIS A 95 1.87 10.97 10.23
CA HIS A 95 2.04 10.34 11.54
C HIS A 95 1.80 8.82 11.51
N ASN A 96 2.37 8.12 10.55
CA ASN A 96 2.33 6.67 10.51
C ASN A 96 3.72 6.09 10.76
N THR A 97 3.83 5.19 11.74
CA THR A 97 5.11 4.58 12.14
C THR A 97 5.74 3.69 11.08
N ALA A 98 5.02 3.35 10.01
CA ALA A 98 5.57 2.66 8.84
C ALA A 98 6.59 3.53 8.08
N PHE A 99 6.51 4.85 8.24
CA PHE A 99 7.39 5.81 7.59
C PHE A 99 8.26 6.53 8.63
N GLU A 100 9.53 6.69 8.35
CA GLU A 100 10.46 7.47 9.20
C GLU A 100 10.18 8.96 9.15
N LYS A 101 9.61 9.44 8.06
CA LYS A 101 9.30 10.86 7.77
C LYS A 101 7.88 10.97 7.25
N PRO A 102 7.26 12.17 7.35
CA PRO A 102 6.05 12.45 6.56
C PRO A 102 6.24 12.09 5.10
N SER A 103 5.30 11.38 4.53
CA SER A 103 5.41 10.81 3.19
C SER A 103 4.12 11.03 2.42
N VAL A 104 4.22 11.02 1.09
CA VAL A 104 3.08 11.22 0.19
C VAL A 104 2.83 9.95 -0.61
N VAL A 105 1.62 9.44 -0.54
CA VAL A 105 1.14 8.37 -1.43
C VAL A 105 0.70 9.01 -2.74
N GLN A 106 1.23 8.51 -3.85
CA GLN A 106 1.00 9.03 -5.20
C GLN A 106 0.04 8.13 -5.95
N LEU A 107 -1.23 8.56 -6.06
CA LEU A 107 -2.27 7.74 -6.68
C LEU A 107 -2.29 7.82 -8.22
N GLU A 108 -1.42 8.62 -8.82
CA GLU A 108 -1.13 8.57 -10.25
C GLU A 108 0.02 7.59 -10.59
N GLN A 109 0.76 7.14 -9.58
CA GLN A 109 1.85 6.17 -9.71
C GLN A 109 1.39 4.81 -9.18
N ILE A 110 0.47 4.18 -9.93
CA ILE A 110 -0.14 2.90 -9.60
C ILE A 110 0.51 1.82 -10.46
N PHE A 111 0.92 0.72 -9.82
CA PHE A 111 1.62 -0.37 -10.49
C PHE A 111 1.00 -1.71 -10.11
N THR A 112 0.99 -2.64 -11.06
CA THR A 112 0.86 -4.05 -10.78
C THR A 112 2.24 -4.66 -10.71
N ILE A 113 2.61 -5.16 -9.54
CA ILE A 113 3.92 -5.75 -9.29
C ILE A 113 3.80 -7.22 -8.91
N ASP A 114 4.80 -8.02 -9.27
CA ASP A 114 4.93 -9.38 -8.76
C ASP A 114 5.23 -9.37 -7.27
N LYS A 115 4.68 -10.31 -6.51
CA LYS A 115 4.93 -10.43 -5.07
C LYS A 115 6.40 -10.63 -4.72
N SER A 116 7.20 -11.16 -5.64
CA SER A 116 8.66 -11.32 -5.46
C SER A 116 9.41 -9.98 -5.35
N ARG A 117 8.80 -8.87 -5.78
CA ARG A 117 9.36 -7.53 -5.62
C ARG A 117 9.27 -6.99 -4.19
N ILE A 118 8.43 -7.58 -3.36
CA ILE A 118 8.25 -7.19 -1.96
C ILE A 118 9.46 -7.64 -1.16
N GLN A 119 10.10 -6.70 -0.49
CA GLN A 119 11.29 -6.95 0.31
C GLN A 119 11.00 -7.06 1.80
N ARG A 120 10.15 -6.16 2.35
CA ARG A 120 9.80 -6.21 3.76
C ARG A 120 8.47 -5.51 4.06
N PHE A 121 7.84 -5.95 5.13
CA PHE A 121 6.64 -5.33 5.68
C PHE A 121 7.00 -4.15 6.56
N LEU A 122 6.38 -2.99 6.34
CA LEU A 122 6.60 -1.77 7.12
C LEU A 122 5.48 -1.47 8.12
N GLY A 123 4.26 -1.81 7.79
CA GLY A 123 3.10 -1.53 8.60
C GLY A 123 1.81 -1.47 7.79
N GLN A 124 0.83 -0.76 8.31
CA GLN A 124 -0.48 -0.62 7.68
C GLN A 124 -0.94 0.84 7.72
N THR A 125 -1.74 1.21 6.74
CA THR A 125 -2.51 2.45 6.80
C THR A 125 -3.60 2.35 7.85
N THR A 126 -3.97 3.48 8.44
CA THR A 126 -5.18 3.59 9.23
C THR A 126 -6.42 3.61 8.33
N ARG A 127 -7.60 3.37 8.91
CA ARG A 127 -8.86 3.48 8.17
C ARG A 127 -9.07 4.88 7.60
N HIS A 128 -8.70 5.91 8.34
CA HIS A 128 -8.78 7.30 7.90
C HIS A 128 -7.84 7.60 6.73
N GLU A 129 -6.59 7.15 6.82
CA GLU A 129 -5.61 7.27 5.73
C GLU A 129 -6.10 6.54 4.48
N MET A 130 -6.66 5.34 4.64
CA MET A 130 -7.15 4.54 3.52
C MET A 130 -8.34 5.20 2.80
N ARG A 131 -9.25 5.85 3.52
CA ARG A 131 -10.34 6.65 2.92
C ARG A 131 -9.81 7.79 2.06
N ARG A 132 -8.82 8.51 2.54
CA ARG A 132 -8.15 9.58 1.78
C ARG A 132 -7.46 9.04 0.53
N ILE A 133 -6.83 7.88 0.65
CA ILE A 133 -6.21 7.17 -0.49
C ILE A 133 -7.27 6.79 -1.52
N GLU A 134 -8.41 6.27 -1.10
CA GLU A 134 -9.52 5.92 -2.00
C GLU A 134 -10.06 7.15 -2.74
N GLU A 135 -10.26 8.27 -2.06
CA GLU A 135 -10.68 9.53 -2.69
C GLU A 135 -9.68 10.02 -3.73
N ALA A 136 -8.40 10.01 -3.41
CA ALA A 136 -7.33 10.39 -4.33
C ALA A 136 -7.22 9.41 -5.52
N LEU A 137 -7.45 8.13 -5.29
CA LEU A 137 -7.50 7.12 -6.34
C LEU A 137 -8.67 7.35 -7.30
N MET A 138 -9.85 7.64 -6.78
CA MET A 138 -11.02 7.99 -7.60
C MET A 138 -10.75 9.27 -8.42
N ASN A 139 -10.11 10.27 -7.85
CA ASN A 139 -9.69 11.47 -8.58
C ASN A 139 -8.70 11.15 -9.69
N SER A 140 -7.73 10.30 -9.41
CA SER A 140 -6.70 9.90 -10.39
C SER A 140 -7.28 9.16 -11.59
N LEU A 141 -8.29 8.33 -11.38
CA LEU A 141 -8.93 7.51 -12.39
C LEU A 141 -10.24 8.10 -12.93
N GLU A 142 -10.63 9.29 -12.44
CA GLU A 142 -11.89 9.96 -12.79
C GLU A 142 -13.12 9.07 -12.55
N ILE A 143 -13.13 8.33 -11.44
CA ILE A 143 -14.24 7.46 -11.05
C ILE A 143 -15.22 8.26 -10.19
N ASN A 144 -16.37 8.59 -10.74
CA ASN A 144 -17.46 9.31 -10.10
C ASN A 144 -18.69 8.44 -9.90
N GLU A 145 -19.33 8.52 -8.74
CA GLU A 145 -20.64 7.91 -8.54
C GLU A 145 -21.74 8.56 -9.41
N TRP A 146 -21.55 9.83 -9.75
CA TRP A 146 -22.48 10.56 -10.60
C TRP A 146 -22.52 9.99 -12.03
N ASP A 147 -21.37 9.68 -12.60
CA ASP A 147 -21.26 9.12 -13.95
C ASP A 147 -21.86 7.72 -14.03
N ARG A 148 -21.79 6.95 -12.94
CA ARG A 148 -22.41 5.61 -12.87
C ARG A 148 -23.93 5.68 -12.90
N ARG A 149 -24.54 6.68 -12.27
CA ARG A 149 -26.01 6.84 -12.24
C ARG A 149 -26.60 7.32 -13.55
N ASN A 150 -25.81 7.95 -14.39
CA ASN A 150 -26.25 8.49 -15.70
C ASN A 150 -25.83 7.62 -16.87
N ALA A 151 -25.10 6.52 -16.65
CA ALA A 151 -24.72 5.59 -17.69
C ALA A 151 -25.86 4.60 -18.08
N ASP A 152 -26.91 4.53 -17.27
CA ASP A 152 -28.06 3.66 -17.46
C ASP A 152 -29.28 4.40 -18.08
N GLU A 153 -29.15 5.68 -18.48
CA GLU A 153 -30.12 6.45 -19.26
C GLU A 153 -29.71 6.50 -20.74
#